data_3b717fad518740404bac781dbf1e53eb
#
_entry.id   3b717fad518740404bac781dbf1e53eb
#
_cell.length_a   1.000
_cell.length_b   1.000
_cell.length_c   1.000
_cell.angle_alpha   90.00
_cell.angle_beta   90.00
_cell.angle_gamma   90.00
#
_symmetry.space_group_name_H-M   'P 1'
#
loop_
_entity.id
_entity.type
_entity.pdbx_description
1 polymer ?
#
loop_
_entity_poly.entity_id
_entity_poly.type
_entity_poly.pdbx_seq_one_letter_code
_entity_poly.pdbx_strand_id
1 'polypeptide(L)'
;MLDLLMQVVEPDMVIQLIGIAAAVLTTSSFLPQIVKAYQTKSMEDVSRYLMSMFATGTLLWMLYGAYKSDLVIIGANAIASGFNIVLLYMKFAYRKKPAKMI
;
A
#
# COMPACT_ATOMS: atom_id res chain seq x y z
N MET A 1 24.64 26.61 -7.70
CA MET A 1 24.77 25.53 -6.77
C MET A 1 23.78 24.40 -6.99
N LEU A 2 22.52 24.69 -7.05
CA LEU A 2 21.54 23.69 -7.32
C LEU A 2 21.76 22.99 -8.64
N ASP A 3 22.12 23.76 -9.68
CA ASP A 3 22.39 23.18 -10.98
C ASP A 3 23.53 22.19 -10.93
N LEU A 4 24.53 22.49 -10.09
CA LEU A 4 25.68 21.65 -10.02
C LEU A 4 25.28 20.34 -9.33
N LEU A 5 24.43 20.42 -8.30
CA LEU A 5 23.96 19.25 -7.61
C LEU A 5 23.15 18.39 -8.55
N MET A 6 22.34 19.01 -9.40
CA MET A 6 21.53 18.27 -10.35
C MET A 6 22.38 17.58 -11.39
N GLN A 7 23.58 18.09 -11.65
CA GLN A 7 24.46 17.44 -12.60
C GLN A 7 25.17 16.28 -11.95
N VAL A 8 25.45 16.35 -10.65
CA VAL A 8 26.15 15.30 -9.96
C VAL A 8 25.19 14.16 -9.63
N VAL A 9 23.96 14.47 -9.21
CA VAL A 9 23.00 13.47 -8.85
C VAL A 9 22.01 13.38 -10.01
N GLU A 10 21.91 12.24 -10.63
CA GLU A 10 21.02 12.09 -11.75
C GLU A 10 19.59 12.31 -11.32
N PRO A 11 18.82 13.06 -12.10
CA PRO A 11 17.44 13.33 -11.76
C PRO A 11 16.63 12.04 -11.55
N ASP A 12 16.91 11.00 -12.35
CA ASP A 12 16.19 9.75 -12.21
C ASP A 12 16.45 9.11 -10.87
N MET A 13 17.67 9.27 -10.33
CA MET A 13 17.99 8.71 -9.04
C MET A 13 17.23 9.42 -7.95
N VAL A 14 17.12 10.75 -8.04
CA VAL A 14 16.39 11.53 -7.04
C VAL A 14 14.92 11.13 -7.04
N ILE A 15 14.32 11.03 -8.23
CA ILE A 15 12.93 10.65 -8.37
C ILE A 15 12.72 9.24 -7.82
N GLN A 16 13.67 8.35 -8.08
CA GLN A 16 13.55 6.99 -7.62
C GLN A 16 13.64 6.91 -6.10
N LEU A 17 14.51 7.70 -5.49
CA LEU A 17 14.62 7.73 -4.03
C LEU A 17 13.34 8.29 -3.40
N ILE A 18 12.74 9.29 -4.01
CA ILE A 18 11.48 9.83 -3.53
C ILE A 18 10.40 8.74 -3.61
N GLY A 19 10.39 8.00 -4.71
CA GLY A 19 9.43 6.92 -4.89
C GLY A 19 9.59 5.82 -3.85
N ILE A 20 10.84 5.45 -3.56
CA ILE A 20 11.10 4.44 -2.55
C ILE A 20 10.66 4.93 -1.17
N ALA A 21 10.98 6.18 -0.83
CA ALA A 21 10.58 6.72 0.46
C ALA A 21 9.06 6.77 0.59
N ALA A 22 8.38 7.18 -0.48
CA ALA A 22 6.93 7.23 -0.47
C ALA A 22 6.36 5.82 -0.30
N ALA A 23 6.94 4.84 -0.99
CA ALA A 23 6.47 3.47 -0.90
C ALA A 23 6.63 2.91 0.50
N VAL A 24 7.77 3.19 1.14
CA VAL A 24 8.01 2.71 2.49
C VAL A 24 7.00 3.31 3.45
N LEU A 25 6.74 4.61 3.33
CA LEU A 25 5.80 5.27 4.22
C LEU A 25 4.38 4.77 4.03
N THR A 26 3.95 4.65 2.77
CA THR A 26 2.56 4.25 2.52
C THR A 26 2.33 2.79 2.85
N THR A 27 3.26 1.90 2.51
CA THR A 27 3.05 0.48 2.80
C THR A 27 3.17 0.21 4.29
N SER A 28 4.07 0.92 4.99
CA SER A 28 4.21 0.74 6.42
C SER A 28 2.94 1.12 7.17
N SER A 29 2.14 2.01 6.58
CA SER A 29 0.91 2.43 7.24
C SER A 29 -0.12 1.30 7.34
N PHE A 30 0.05 0.22 6.57
CA PHE A 30 -0.85 -0.91 6.69
C PHE A 30 -0.57 -1.72 7.94
N LEU A 31 0.67 -1.69 8.43
CA LEU A 31 1.03 -2.53 9.58
C LEU A 31 0.22 -2.24 10.83
N PRO A 32 0.08 -0.99 11.26
CA PRO A 32 -0.75 -0.72 12.44
C PRO A 32 -2.20 -1.13 12.23
N GLN A 33 -2.69 -1.04 11.00
CA GLN A 33 -4.06 -1.44 10.72
C GLN A 33 -4.22 -2.95 10.87
N ILE A 34 -3.26 -3.72 10.38
CA ILE A 34 -3.30 -5.16 10.48
C ILE A 34 -3.17 -5.59 11.93
N VAL A 35 -2.25 -4.96 12.66
CA VAL A 35 -2.05 -5.29 14.07
C VAL A 35 -3.32 -5.00 14.86
N LYS A 36 -3.92 -3.84 14.61
CA LYS A 36 -5.13 -3.47 15.35
C LYS A 36 -6.26 -4.44 15.04
N ALA A 37 -6.44 -4.79 13.77
CA ALA A 37 -7.49 -5.71 13.38
C ALA A 37 -7.28 -7.08 14.03
N TYR A 38 -6.02 -7.52 14.09
CA TYR A 38 -5.72 -8.80 14.68
C TYR A 38 -5.98 -8.78 16.18
N GLN A 39 -5.60 -7.70 16.86
CA GLN A 39 -5.79 -7.59 18.29
C GLN A 39 -7.25 -7.45 18.68
N THR A 40 -8.02 -6.71 17.93
CA THR A 40 -9.42 -6.49 18.28
C THR A 40 -10.36 -7.48 17.64
N LYS A 41 -9.89 -8.25 16.66
CA LYS A 41 -10.71 -9.19 15.91
C LYS A 41 -11.90 -8.48 15.28
N SER A 42 -11.70 -7.24 14.88
CA SER A 42 -12.76 -6.44 14.29
C SER A 42 -12.25 -5.61 13.13
N MET A 43 -13.07 -5.52 12.10
CA MET A 43 -12.78 -4.72 10.94
C MET A 43 -14.00 -3.89 10.58
N GLU A 44 -14.83 -3.62 11.56
CA GLU A 44 -16.07 -2.91 11.30
C GLU A 44 -15.89 -1.52 10.72
N ASP A 45 -14.84 -0.84 11.08
CA ASP A 45 -14.62 0.51 10.59
C ASP A 45 -14.06 0.56 9.17
N VAL A 46 -13.70 -0.56 8.60
CA VAL A 46 -13.06 -0.58 7.30
C VAL A 46 -14.05 -0.99 6.22
N SER A 47 -14.22 -0.15 5.22
CA SER A 47 -15.17 -0.40 4.16
C SER A 47 -14.65 -1.40 3.14
N ARG A 48 -15.48 -2.37 2.77
CA ARG A 48 -15.10 -3.32 1.74
C ARG A 48 -14.96 -2.62 0.40
N TYR A 49 -15.78 -1.60 0.17
CA TYR A 49 -15.72 -0.87 -1.09
C TYR A 49 -14.41 -0.11 -1.20
N LEU A 50 -13.98 0.50 -0.10
CA LEU A 50 -12.72 1.23 -0.10
C LEU A 50 -11.56 0.29 -0.37
N MET A 51 -11.57 -0.87 0.27
CA MET A 51 -10.50 -1.85 0.07
C MET A 51 -10.50 -2.38 -1.35
N SER A 52 -11.68 -2.59 -1.94
CA SER A 52 -11.76 -3.06 -3.31
C SER A 52 -11.29 -2.01 -4.30
N MET A 53 -11.62 -0.76 -4.06
CA MET A 53 -11.15 0.33 -4.90
C MET A 53 -9.63 0.46 -4.80
N PHE A 54 -9.10 0.29 -3.61
CA PHE A 54 -7.66 0.37 -3.42
C PHE A 54 -6.97 -0.79 -4.15
N ALA A 55 -7.53 -1.99 -4.06
CA ALA A 55 -6.95 -3.15 -4.75
C ALA A 55 -6.96 -2.93 -6.25
N THR A 56 -8.06 -2.41 -6.78
CA THR A 56 -8.15 -2.12 -8.20
C THR A 56 -7.12 -1.08 -8.60
N GLY A 57 -6.98 -0.06 -7.78
CA GLY A 57 -6.01 0.99 -8.05
C GLY A 57 -4.58 0.48 -8.06
N THR A 58 -4.22 -0.40 -7.12
CA THR A 58 -2.87 -0.93 -7.09
C THR A 58 -2.59 -1.81 -8.31
N LEU A 59 -3.59 -2.55 -8.78
CA LEU A 59 -3.39 -3.36 -9.97
C LEU A 59 -3.17 -2.46 -11.19
N LEU A 60 -3.93 -1.39 -11.30
CA LEU A 60 -3.74 -0.46 -12.40
C LEU A 60 -2.38 0.21 -12.33
N TRP A 61 -1.93 0.54 -11.12
CA TRP A 61 -0.59 1.12 -10.95
C TRP A 61 0.49 0.14 -11.35
N MET A 62 0.29 -1.15 -11.05
CA MET A 62 1.27 -2.15 -11.45
C MET A 62 1.36 -2.26 -12.97
N LEU A 63 0.21 -2.17 -13.66
CA LEU A 63 0.21 -2.19 -15.10
C LEU A 63 0.92 -0.96 -15.66
N TYR A 64 0.65 0.19 -15.06
CA TYR A 64 1.30 1.42 -15.46
C TYR A 64 2.82 1.32 -15.24
N GLY A 65 3.22 0.78 -14.10
CA GLY A 65 4.63 0.60 -13.79
C GLY A 65 5.30 -0.36 -14.75
N ALA A 66 4.58 -1.42 -15.15
CA ALA A 66 5.13 -2.36 -16.10
C ALA A 66 5.35 -1.70 -17.46
N TYR A 67 4.41 -0.87 -17.87
CA TYR A 67 4.53 -0.16 -19.12
C TYR A 67 5.74 0.77 -19.08
N LYS A 68 5.96 1.41 -17.94
CA LYS A 68 7.08 2.33 -17.77
C LYS A 68 8.38 1.61 -17.39
N SER A 69 8.34 0.34 -17.18
CA SER A 69 9.48 -0.47 -16.72
C SER A 69 10.02 0.10 -15.40
N ASP A 70 9.12 0.49 -14.53
CA ASP A 70 9.50 1.10 -13.26
C ASP A 70 9.30 0.10 -12.13
N LEU A 71 10.40 -0.49 -11.66
CA LEU A 71 10.33 -1.51 -10.63
C LEU A 71 9.88 -0.98 -9.28
N VAL A 72 10.13 0.30 -9.00
CA VAL A 72 9.69 0.87 -7.73
C VAL A 72 8.17 0.91 -7.70
N ILE A 73 7.53 1.34 -8.79
CA ILE A 73 6.08 1.39 -8.86
C ILE A 73 5.50 -0.01 -8.77
N ILE A 74 6.07 -0.95 -9.52
CA ILE A 74 5.56 -2.32 -9.52
C ILE A 74 5.70 -2.92 -8.13
N GLY A 75 6.88 -2.81 -7.53
CA GLY A 75 7.15 -3.40 -6.24
C GLY A 75 6.31 -2.82 -5.12
N ALA A 76 6.22 -1.50 -5.08
CA ALA A 76 5.45 -0.82 -4.04
C ALA A 76 3.98 -1.23 -4.09
N ASN A 77 3.43 -1.30 -5.29
CA ASN A 77 2.03 -1.64 -5.42
C ASN A 77 1.77 -3.12 -5.21
N ALA A 78 2.74 -3.97 -5.53
CA ALA A 78 2.61 -5.39 -5.25
C ALA A 78 2.57 -5.62 -3.74
N ILE A 79 3.44 -4.96 -2.98
CA ILE A 79 3.45 -5.10 -1.53
C ILE A 79 2.18 -4.52 -0.92
N ALA A 80 1.77 -3.34 -1.38
CA ALA A 80 0.55 -2.71 -0.87
C ALA A 80 -0.67 -3.60 -1.17
N SER A 81 -0.69 -4.21 -2.34
CA SER A 81 -1.77 -5.10 -2.71
C SER A 81 -1.80 -6.32 -1.80
N GLY A 82 -0.62 -6.84 -1.45
CA GLY A 82 -0.53 -7.98 -0.55
C GLY A 82 -1.08 -7.64 0.83
N PHE A 83 -0.70 -6.49 1.39
CA PHE A 83 -1.23 -6.08 2.68
C PHE A 83 -2.74 -5.85 2.59
N ASN A 84 -3.21 -5.27 1.49
CA ASN A 84 -4.63 -5.03 1.33
C ASN A 84 -5.41 -6.34 1.26
N ILE A 85 -4.83 -7.35 0.63
CA ILE A 85 -5.46 -8.65 0.56
C ILE A 85 -5.57 -9.26 1.96
N VAL A 86 -4.52 -9.10 2.77
CA VAL A 86 -4.55 -9.59 4.14
C VAL A 86 -5.69 -8.90 4.91
N LEU A 87 -5.80 -7.58 4.75
CA LEU A 87 -6.85 -6.84 5.43
C LEU A 87 -8.24 -7.27 4.95
N LEU A 88 -8.36 -7.52 3.65
CA LEU A 88 -9.64 -7.93 3.09
C LEU A 88 -10.02 -9.32 3.64
N TYR A 89 -9.04 -10.21 3.75
CA TYR A 89 -9.27 -11.52 4.33
C TYR A 89 -9.74 -11.38 5.77
N MET A 90 -9.08 -10.49 6.53
CA MET A 90 -9.45 -10.27 7.91
C MET A 90 -10.85 -9.69 8.01
N LYS A 91 -11.21 -8.83 7.06
CA LYS A 91 -12.55 -8.23 7.06
C LYS A 91 -13.61 -9.33 6.95
N PHE A 92 -13.38 -10.31 6.08
CA PHE A 92 -14.35 -11.39 5.95
C PHE A 92 -14.28 -12.34 7.14
N ALA A 93 -13.09 -12.61 7.64
CA ALA A 93 -12.94 -13.55 8.75
C ALA A 93 -13.56 -13.01 10.03
N TYR A 94 -13.38 -11.71 10.28
CA TYR A 94 -13.87 -11.15 11.54
C TYR A 94 -15.30 -10.64 11.52
N ARG A 95 -15.89 -10.53 10.35
CA ARG A 95 -17.22 -9.96 10.35
C ARG A 95 -18.26 -10.81 11.05
N LYS A 96 -17.95 -12.06 11.28
CA LYS A 96 -18.91 -12.88 11.96
C LYS A 96 -18.85 -12.81 13.44
N LYS A 97 -17.95 -11.99 13.95
CA LYS A 97 -17.82 -11.96 15.33
C LYS A 97 -18.50 -10.85 15.97
N PRO A 98 -19.10 -10.02 15.39
CA PRO A 98 -19.70 -8.87 15.96
C PRO A 98 -20.63 -9.15 17.04
N ALA A 99 -21.42 -10.04 16.83
CA ALA A 99 -22.41 -10.27 17.77
C ALA A 99 -21.93 -10.36 19.14
N LYS A 100 -20.82 -10.78 19.25
CA LYS A 100 -20.39 -10.99 20.46
C LYS A 100 -20.05 -9.89 21.11
N MET A 101 -19.89 -8.99 20.52
CA MET A 101 -19.34 -7.97 21.10
C MET A 101 -20.31 -7.47 21.98
N ILE A 102 -21.36 -7.91 21.99
CA ILE A 102 -22.25 -7.39 22.84
C ILE A 102 -22.15 -7.71 24.17
#